data_a9559d1c536e40f51d09f25a00a52a4f
#
_entry.id   a9559d1c536e40f51d09f25a00a52a4f
#
_cell.length_a   1.000
_cell.length_b   1.000
_cell.length_c   1.000
_cell.angle_alpha   90.00
_cell.angle_beta   90.00
_cell.angle_gamma   90.00
#
_symmetry.space_group_name_H-M   'P 1'
#
loop_
_entity.id
_entity.type
_entity.pdbx_description
1 polymer ?
#
loop_
_entity_poly.entity_id
_entity_poly.type
_entity_poly.pdbx_seq_one_letter_code
_entity_poly.pdbx_strand_id
1 'polypeptide(L)'
;HPRVLGLAEMMNFPGIINSDEKLLQKINDAKSLNLVVDGHAPGVSLKELNAYLLAGISTDHECETANEMKIRLQRGMHVFIREGTVARNLEALVNEINYKNNDLICFCTDDKDLYDLIHEGSIDFSTRKAIKLGLDPLLAIKLATINATKAHGLHDRGAIAPGKKADLIILDDLENFTISKVYKNGKVI
;
A
#
# COMPACT_ATOMS: atom_id res chain seq x y z
N HIS A 1 8.41 -3.74 20.62
CA HIS A 1 9.42 -4.65 20.07
C HIS A 1 10.02 -4.05 18.79
N PRO A 2 11.35 -4.10 18.55
CA PRO A 2 11.98 -3.39 17.42
C PRO A 2 11.55 -3.88 16.01
N ARG A 3 10.83 -5.00 15.93
CA ARG A 3 10.25 -5.48 14.66
C ARG A 3 8.78 -5.08 14.44
N VAL A 4 8.19 -4.32 15.37
CA VAL A 4 6.84 -3.77 15.18
C VAL A 4 6.96 -2.50 14.34
N LEU A 5 6.28 -2.46 13.20
CA LEU A 5 6.35 -1.35 12.24
C LEU A 5 5.17 -0.38 12.37
N GLY A 6 4.05 -0.84 12.86
CA GLY A 6 2.85 -0.03 12.92
C GLY A 6 1.73 -0.64 13.76
N LEU A 7 0.68 0.12 13.93
CA LEU A 7 -0.62 -0.33 14.39
C LEU A 7 -1.42 -0.76 13.15
N ALA A 8 -1.79 -2.04 13.09
CA ALA A 8 -2.55 -2.59 11.99
C ALA A 8 -3.96 -2.00 11.96
N GLU A 9 -4.57 -2.05 10.82
CA GLU A 9 -5.75 -1.31 10.35
C GLU A 9 -6.78 -0.94 11.42
N MET A 10 -7.13 0.33 11.46
CA MET A 10 -8.12 0.88 12.37
C MET A 10 -9.53 0.73 11.79
N MET A 11 -10.06 -0.50 11.80
CA MET A 11 -11.34 -0.88 11.22
C MET A 11 -12.53 -0.16 11.84
N ASN A 12 -12.48 0.15 13.14
CA ASN A 12 -13.56 0.88 13.80
C ASN A 12 -13.47 2.40 13.52
N PHE A 13 -13.53 2.76 12.23
CA PHE A 13 -13.55 4.17 11.82
C PHE A 13 -14.75 4.96 12.41
N PRO A 14 -15.97 4.37 12.58
CA PRO A 14 -17.04 5.10 13.24
C PRO A 14 -16.72 5.50 14.68
N GLY A 15 -16.05 4.63 15.43
CA GLY A 15 -15.60 4.95 16.79
C GLY A 15 -14.58 6.11 16.80
N ILE A 16 -13.64 6.11 15.84
CA ILE A 16 -12.66 7.20 15.70
C ILE A 16 -13.34 8.52 15.37
N ILE A 17 -14.26 8.52 14.40
CA ILE A 17 -15.04 9.71 13.98
C ILE A 17 -15.87 10.27 15.16
N ASN A 18 -16.41 9.38 15.99
CA ASN A 18 -17.17 9.75 17.19
C ASN A 18 -16.32 9.96 18.45
N SER A 19 -14.99 10.04 18.30
CA SER A 19 -14.04 10.38 19.37
C SER A 19 -14.00 9.36 20.53
N ASP A 20 -14.08 8.03 20.21
CA ASP A 20 -13.88 6.98 21.20
C ASP A 20 -12.48 7.11 21.82
N GLU A 21 -12.43 7.39 23.12
CA GLU A 21 -11.20 7.68 23.86
C GLU A 21 -10.22 6.50 23.82
N LYS A 22 -10.69 5.26 23.87
CA LYS A 22 -9.82 4.06 23.86
C LYS A 22 -9.17 3.86 22.49
N LEU A 23 -9.88 4.15 21.42
CA LEU A 23 -9.33 4.08 20.07
C LEU A 23 -8.32 5.20 19.83
N LEU A 24 -8.65 6.42 20.22
CA LEU A 24 -7.73 7.56 20.13
C LEU A 24 -6.47 7.34 20.97
N GLN A 25 -6.59 6.73 22.16
CA GLN A 25 -5.44 6.37 22.99
C GLN A 25 -4.51 5.38 22.27
N LYS A 26 -5.05 4.31 21.63
CA LYS A 26 -4.24 3.35 20.86
C LYS A 26 -3.45 4.03 19.73
N ILE A 27 -4.11 4.95 19.00
CA ILE A 27 -3.46 5.73 17.95
C ILE A 27 -2.36 6.60 18.52
N ASN A 28 -2.61 7.30 19.63
CA ASN A 28 -1.63 8.17 20.29
C ASN A 28 -0.43 7.36 20.79
N ASP A 29 -0.66 6.17 21.36
CA ASP A 29 0.41 5.28 21.80
C ASP A 29 1.31 4.87 20.64
N ALA A 30 0.72 4.46 19.49
CA ALA A 30 1.48 4.14 18.28
C ALA A 30 2.28 5.35 17.76
N LYS A 31 1.65 6.52 17.70
CA LYS A 31 2.30 7.77 17.26
C LYS A 31 3.45 8.19 18.20
N SER A 32 3.31 8.01 19.50
CA SER A 32 4.37 8.32 20.47
C SER A 32 5.64 7.49 20.27
N LEU A 33 5.49 6.32 19.64
CA LEU A 33 6.56 5.41 19.26
C LEU A 33 7.03 5.62 17.80
N ASN A 34 6.56 6.65 17.11
CA ASN A 34 6.80 6.91 15.68
C ASN A 34 6.39 5.73 14.78
N LEU A 35 5.36 4.99 15.15
CA LEU A 35 4.83 3.90 14.37
C LEU A 35 3.77 4.40 13.37
N VAL A 36 3.70 3.77 12.22
CA VAL A 36 2.63 4.01 11.23
C VAL A 36 1.31 3.51 11.82
N VAL A 37 0.23 4.22 11.54
CA VAL A 37 -1.14 3.76 11.85
C VAL A 37 -1.84 3.49 10.53
N ASP A 38 -2.14 2.23 10.29
CA ASP A 38 -2.82 1.78 9.07
C ASP A 38 -4.34 1.97 9.16
N GLY A 39 -4.97 2.24 8.05
CA GLY A 39 -6.37 2.62 7.95
C GLY A 39 -7.23 1.61 7.21
N HIS A 40 -8.54 1.71 7.51
CA HIS A 40 -9.63 0.97 6.87
C HIS A 40 -10.88 1.84 6.94
N ALA A 41 -11.23 2.50 5.83
CA ALA A 41 -12.27 3.52 5.82
C ALA A 41 -13.21 3.38 4.59
N PRO A 42 -13.98 2.25 4.49
CA PRO A 42 -14.89 2.04 3.38
C PRO A 42 -16.06 3.04 3.41
N GLY A 43 -16.38 3.62 2.25
CA GLY A 43 -17.59 4.42 2.07
C GLY A 43 -17.71 5.69 2.91
N VAL A 44 -16.62 6.17 3.53
CA VAL A 44 -16.66 7.37 4.37
C VAL A 44 -16.93 8.64 3.56
N SER A 45 -17.75 9.53 4.11
CA SER A 45 -17.94 10.87 3.56
C SER A 45 -16.66 11.71 3.70
N LEU A 46 -16.60 12.81 2.97
CA LEU A 46 -15.47 13.74 3.03
C LEU A 46 -15.18 14.27 4.46
N LYS A 47 -16.25 14.57 5.21
CA LYS A 47 -16.13 15.06 6.59
C LYS A 47 -15.58 13.98 7.52
N GLU A 48 -16.04 12.76 7.37
CA GLU A 48 -15.57 11.61 8.14
C GLU A 48 -14.12 11.27 7.81
N LEU A 49 -13.73 11.30 6.54
CA LEU A 49 -12.35 11.11 6.12
C LEU A 49 -11.41 12.15 6.75
N ASN A 50 -11.83 13.42 6.80
CA ASN A 50 -11.03 14.47 7.45
C ASN A 50 -10.87 14.20 8.96
N ALA A 51 -11.92 13.75 9.64
CA ALA A 51 -11.83 13.38 11.07
C ALA A 51 -10.88 12.19 11.28
N TYR A 52 -10.95 11.20 10.41
CA TYR A 52 -10.09 10.02 10.44
C TYR A 52 -8.61 10.37 10.24
N LEU A 53 -8.30 11.24 9.27
CA LEU A 53 -6.96 11.78 9.04
C LEU A 53 -6.44 12.61 10.21
N LEU A 54 -7.30 13.44 10.83
CA LEU A 54 -6.92 14.25 12.00
C LEU A 54 -6.54 13.40 13.21
N ALA A 55 -7.14 12.21 13.36
CA ALA A 55 -6.73 11.24 14.38
C ALA A 55 -5.31 10.72 14.16
N GLY A 56 -4.77 10.83 12.94
CA GLY A 56 -3.40 10.46 12.60
C GLY A 56 -3.27 9.18 11.79
N ILE A 57 -4.37 8.69 11.21
CA ILE A 57 -4.35 7.56 10.28
C ILE A 57 -4.02 8.12 8.89
N SER A 58 -3.01 7.56 8.24
CA SER A 58 -2.45 8.13 7.01
C SER A 58 -2.52 7.21 5.78
N THR A 59 -3.11 6.04 5.93
CA THR A 59 -3.24 5.04 4.86
C THR A 59 -4.69 4.56 4.74
N ASP A 60 -5.07 4.07 3.57
CA ASP A 60 -6.36 3.38 3.36
C ASP A 60 -6.27 2.44 2.18
N HIS A 61 -6.91 1.27 2.27
CA HIS A 61 -6.97 0.27 1.21
C HIS A 61 -8.40 0.01 0.70
N GLU A 62 -9.37 0.80 1.15
CA GLU A 62 -10.80 0.59 0.88
C GLU A 62 -11.33 1.35 -0.35
N CYS A 63 -10.46 1.96 -1.17
CA CYS A 63 -10.91 2.64 -2.38
C CYS A 63 -11.44 1.64 -3.41
N GLU A 64 -12.69 1.81 -3.80
CA GLU A 64 -13.33 1.06 -4.89
C GLU A 64 -13.48 1.88 -6.16
N THR A 65 -13.45 3.20 -6.05
CA THR A 65 -13.65 4.12 -7.16
C THR A 65 -12.51 5.11 -7.33
N ALA A 66 -12.32 5.58 -8.57
CA ALA A 66 -11.38 6.64 -8.91
C ALA A 66 -11.57 7.91 -8.08
N ASN A 67 -12.82 8.29 -7.79
CA ASN A 67 -13.14 9.47 -7.00
C ASN A 67 -12.70 9.31 -5.53
N GLU A 68 -12.91 8.15 -4.93
CA GLU A 68 -12.44 7.86 -3.56
C GLU A 68 -10.92 7.94 -3.48
N MET A 69 -10.21 7.33 -4.43
CA MET A 69 -8.76 7.41 -4.53
C MET A 69 -8.29 8.86 -4.65
N LYS A 70 -8.86 9.62 -5.58
CA LYS A 70 -8.51 11.04 -5.78
C LYS A 70 -8.71 11.88 -4.53
N ILE A 71 -9.83 11.70 -3.82
CA ILE A 71 -10.13 12.42 -2.58
C ILE A 71 -9.09 12.15 -1.50
N ARG A 72 -8.62 10.91 -1.34
CA ARG A 72 -7.60 10.53 -0.37
C ARG A 72 -6.23 11.10 -0.73
N LEU A 73 -5.82 10.93 -1.98
CA LEU A 73 -4.53 11.47 -2.48
C LEU A 73 -4.44 12.99 -2.33
N GLN A 74 -5.52 13.73 -2.62
CA GLN A 74 -5.58 15.19 -2.44
C GLN A 74 -5.39 15.63 -0.98
N ARG A 75 -5.59 14.73 -0.02
CA ARG A 75 -5.42 14.98 1.43
C ARG A 75 -4.14 14.42 1.99
N GLY A 76 -3.25 13.94 1.12
CA GLY A 76 -1.96 13.38 1.53
C GLY A 76 -2.06 11.99 2.14
N MET A 77 -3.18 11.29 1.95
CA MET A 77 -3.37 9.93 2.42
C MET A 77 -2.76 8.93 1.43
N HIS A 78 -2.02 7.94 1.93
CA HIS A 78 -1.57 6.83 1.10
C HIS A 78 -2.76 5.93 0.74
N VAL A 79 -2.82 5.53 -0.53
CA VAL A 79 -3.81 4.58 -1.03
C VAL A 79 -3.12 3.27 -1.39
N PHE A 80 -3.55 2.20 -0.74
CA PHE A 80 -3.10 0.85 -1.02
C PHE A 80 -4.14 0.18 -1.91
N ILE A 81 -3.78 -0.10 -3.16
CA ILE A 81 -4.69 -0.74 -4.11
C ILE A 81 -4.68 -2.23 -3.88
N ARG A 82 -5.82 -2.76 -3.47
CA ARG A 82 -5.99 -4.19 -3.18
C ARG A 82 -6.09 -5.03 -4.45
N GLU A 83 -5.44 -6.17 -4.40
CA GLU A 83 -5.62 -7.27 -5.35
C GLU A 83 -5.56 -8.59 -4.58
N GLY A 84 -6.57 -8.80 -3.72
CA GLY A 84 -6.76 -9.95 -2.88
C GLY A 84 -7.47 -11.10 -3.58
N THR A 85 -8.17 -11.92 -2.83
CA THR A 85 -9.04 -12.98 -3.34
C THR A 85 -10.45 -12.45 -3.62
N VAL A 86 -11.06 -11.78 -2.66
CA VAL A 86 -12.41 -11.20 -2.77
C VAL A 86 -12.32 -9.74 -3.20
N ALA A 87 -11.52 -8.93 -2.51
CA ALA A 87 -11.38 -7.51 -2.80
C ALA A 87 -10.32 -7.27 -3.90
N ARG A 88 -10.77 -7.02 -5.13
CA ARG A 88 -9.94 -6.81 -6.33
C ARG A 88 -10.23 -5.44 -6.94
N ASN A 89 -9.54 -4.41 -6.46
CA ASN A 89 -9.82 -3.02 -6.84
C ASN A 89 -8.89 -2.46 -7.93
N LEU A 90 -7.84 -3.20 -8.33
CA LEU A 90 -6.81 -2.72 -9.25
C LEU A 90 -7.40 -2.30 -10.60
N GLU A 91 -8.30 -3.09 -11.18
CA GLU A 91 -8.88 -2.81 -12.50
C GLU A 91 -9.69 -1.49 -12.51
N ALA A 92 -10.39 -1.20 -11.41
CA ALA A 92 -11.18 0.03 -11.27
C ALA A 92 -10.33 1.29 -11.08
N LEU A 93 -9.09 1.15 -10.57
CA LEU A 93 -8.26 2.27 -10.14
C LEU A 93 -7.05 2.53 -11.04
N VAL A 94 -6.57 1.52 -11.77
CA VAL A 94 -5.28 1.58 -12.47
C VAL A 94 -5.20 2.69 -13.51
N ASN A 95 -6.30 2.98 -14.21
CA ASN A 95 -6.35 4.00 -15.28
C ASN A 95 -6.20 5.43 -14.76
N GLU A 96 -6.41 5.66 -13.46
CA GLU A 96 -6.25 6.97 -12.83
C GLU A 96 -4.81 7.23 -12.37
N ILE A 97 -3.94 6.21 -12.39
CA ILE A 97 -2.57 6.30 -11.92
C ILE A 97 -1.69 6.90 -13.02
N ASN A 98 -0.95 7.94 -12.66
CA ASN A 98 -0.02 8.60 -13.59
C ASN A 98 1.17 9.20 -12.82
N TYR A 99 2.15 9.74 -13.57
CA TYR A 99 3.36 10.33 -13.00
C TYR A 99 3.14 11.55 -12.08
N LYS A 100 1.95 12.15 -12.07
CA LYS A 100 1.64 13.33 -11.23
C LYS A 100 1.03 12.97 -9.88
N ASN A 101 0.45 11.76 -9.73
CA ASN A 101 -0.30 11.39 -8.52
C ASN A 101 0.17 10.11 -7.84
N ASN A 102 1.20 9.44 -8.38
CA ASN A 102 1.59 8.09 -7.95
C ASN A 102 2.31 7.99 -6.61
N ASP A 103 2.88 9.09 -6.08
CA ASP A 103 3.82 9.03 -4.95
C ASP A 103 3.24 8.47 -3.64
N LEU A 104 1.92 8.55 -3.48
CA LEU A 104 1.18 8.04 -2.31
C LEU A 104 0.39 6.77 -2.62
N ILE A 105 0.66 6.09 -3.75
CA ILE A 105 -0.03 4.87 -4.14
C ILE A 105 0.92 3.69 -4.04
N CYS A 106 0.45 2.57 -3.49
CA CYS A 106 1.12 1.27 -3.59
C CYS A 106 0.11 0.13 -3.70
N PHE A 107 0.60 -1.09 -3.98
CA PHE A 107 -0.23 -2.29 -4.01
C PHE A 107 -0.27 -2.96 -2.65
N CYS A 108 -1.37 -3.64 -2.35
CA CYS A 108 -1.49 -4.59 -1.25
C CYS A 108 -2.30 -5.82 -1.67
N THR A 109 -2.23 -6.88 -0.88
CA THR A 109 -2.95 -8.13 -1.12
C THR A 109 -4.20 -8.25 -0.27
N ASP A 110 -4.18 -7.64 0.91
CA ASP A 110 -5.26 -7.70 1.89
C ASP A 110 -5.72 -9.16 2.16
N ASP A 111 -6.90 -9.56 1.71
CA ASP A 111 -7.56 -10.84 1.96
C ASP A 111 -7.08 -12.01 1.07
N LYS A 112 -5.89 -11.93 0.47
CA LYS A 112 -5.41 -12.95 -0.48
C LYS A 112 -5.15 -14.28 0.21
N ASP A 113 -5.89 -15.32 -0.18
CA ASP A 113 -5.78 -16.65 0.40
C ASP A 113 -4.57 -17.46 -0.11
N LEU A 114 -4.32 -18.61 0.51
CA LEU A 114 -3.17 -19.46 0.16
C LEU A 114 -3.25 -20.05 -1.25
N TYR A 115 -4.44 -20.34 -1.74
CA TYR A 115 -4.61 -20.87 -3.08
C TYR A 115 -4.21 -19.84 -4.13
N ASP A 116 -4.71 -18.63 -3.99
CA ASP A 116 -4.38 -17.54 -4.91
C ASP A 116 -2.90 -17.12 -4.80
N LEU A 117 -2.32 -17.14 -3.58
CA LEU A 117 -0.89 -16.89 -3.39
C LEU A 117 -0.02 -17.89 -4.16
N ILE A 118 -0.42 -19.16 -4.21
CA ILE A 118 0.33 -20.21 -4.90
C ILE A 118 0.14 -20.11 -6.42
N HIS A 119 -1.08 -19.84 -6.90
CA HIS A 119 -1.42 -19.91 -8.33
C HIS A 119 -1.28 -18.59 -9.07
N GLU A 120 -1.52 -17.46 -8.41
CA GLU A 120 -1.40 -16.13 -9.02
C GLU A 120 -0.09 -15.43 -8.64
N GLY A 121 0.30 -15.55 -7.37
CA GLY A 121 1.38 -14.79 -6.75
C GLY A 121 0.85 -13.72 -5.77
N SER A 122 1.73 -12.84 -5.34
CA SER A 122 1.46 -11.77 -4.36
C SER A 122 1.52 -10.39 -5.05
N ILE A 123 2.37 -9.49 -4.59
CA ILE A 123 2.57 -8.15 -5.17
C ILE A 123 3.12 -8.23 -6.61
N ASP A 124 3.85 -9.28 -6.95
CA ASP A 124 4.29 -9.56 -8.30
C ASP A 124 3.10 -9.78 -9.26
N PHE A 125 2.05 -10.45 -8.81
CA PHE A 125 0.80 -10.60 -9.55
C PHE A 125 0.12 -9.24 -9.77
N SER A 126 -0.02 -8.42 -8.72
CA SER A 126 -0.60 -7.08 -8.83
C SER A 126 0.18 -6.22 -9.83
N THR A 127 1.52 -6.30 -9.78
CA THR A 127 2.40 -5.57 -10.71
C THR A 127 2.19 -6.01 -12.16
N ARG A 128 2.21 -7.33 -12.43
CA ARG A 128 1.93 -7.87 -13.77
C ARG A 128 0.56 -7.49 -14.28
N LYS A 129 -0.47 -7.58 -13.43
CA LYS A 129 -1.83 -7.21 -13.78
C LYS A 129 -1.95 -5.72 -14.11
N ALA A 130 -1.33 -4.85 -13.33
CA ALA A 130 -1.31 -3.40 -13.60
C ALA A 130 -0.68 -3.08 -14.97
N ILE A 131 0.46 -3.70 -15.29
CA ILE A 131 1.13 -3.54 -16.59
C ILE A 131 0.22 -4.02 -17.74
N LYS A 132 -0.41 -5.19 -17.59
CA LYS A 132 -1.36 -5.72 -18.59
C LYS A 132 -2.57 -4.81 -18.81
N LEU A 133 -2.98 -4.06 -17.78
CA LEU A 133 -4.06 -3.08 -17.85
C LEU A 133 -3.60 -1.72 -18.42
N GLY A 134 -2.32 -1.60 -18.80
CA GLY A 134 -1.77 -0.43 -19.48
C GLY A 134 -0.99 0.54 -18.60
N LEU A 135 -0.75 0.22 -17.32
CA LEU A 135 0.12 1.03 -16.49
C LEU A 135 1.58 0.88 -16.97
N ASP A 136 2.28 2.01 -17.06
CA ASP A 136 3.71 2.02 -17.37
C ASP A 136 4.49 1.07 -16.43
N PRO A 137 5.35 0.16 -16.96
CA PRO A 137 6.05 -0.84 -16.13
C PRO A 137 6.92 -0.23 -15.04
N LEU A 138 7.61 0.89 -15.31
CA LEU A 138 8.44 1.55 -14.30
C LEU A 138 7.59 2.15 -13.19
N LEU A 139 6.42 2.65 -13.54
CA LEU A 139 5.46 3.16 -12.58
C LEU A 139 4.90 2.03 -11.71
N ALA A 140 4.51 0.89 -12.31
CA ALA A 140 4.06 -0.28 -11.57
C ALA A 140 5.12 -0.80 -10.58
N ILE A 141 6.38 -0.87 -11.01
CA ILE A 141 7.51 -1.24 -10.14
C ILE A 141 7.68 -0.23 -9.00
N LYS A 142 7.55 1.07 -9.26
CA LYS A 142 7.62 2.11 -8.24
C LYS A 142 6.55 1.92 -7.16
N LEU A 143 5.31 1.61 -7.54
CA LEU A 143 4.20 1.34 -6.62
C LEU A 143 4.49 0.09 -5.76
N ALA A 144 5.06 -0.94 -6.34
CA ALA A 144 5.39 -2.20 -5.67
C ALA A 144 6.63 -2.12 -4.76
N THR A 145 7.43 -1.08 -4.86
CA THR A 145 8.74 -1.01 -4.19
C THR A 145 8.89 0.26 -3.34
N ILE A 146 9.42 1.33 -3.89
CA ILE A 146 9.78 2.53 -3.13
C ILE A 146 8.59 3.21 -2.45
N ASN A 147 7.41 3.16 -3.07
CA ASN A 147 6.21 3.76 -2.48
C ASN A 147 5.74 2.98 -1.25
N ALA A 148 5.70 1.64 -1.34
CA ALA A 148 5.37 0.79 -0.20
C ALA A 148 6.34 0.99 0.97
N THR A 149 7.65 1.10 0.68
CA THR A 149 8.64 1.35 1.72
C THR A 149 8.51 2.72 2.37
N LYS A 150 8.16 3.76 1.61
CA LYS A 150 7.87 5.09 2.15
C LYS A 150 6.64 5.08 3.06
N ALA A 151 5.55 4.44 2.62
CA ALA A 151 4.32 4.33 3.40
C ALA A 151 4.53 3.66 4.76
N HIS A 152 5.44 2.69 4.83
CA HIS A 152 5.76 1.95 6.06
C HIS A 152 7.02 2.44 6.80
N GLY A 153 7.62 3.55 6.38
CA GLY A 153 8.83 4.09 7.03
C GLY A 153 10.09 3.21 6.89
N LEU A 154 10.14 2.33 5.88
CA LEU A 154 11.25 1.41 5.65
C LEU A 154 12.35 2.07 4.78
N HIS A 155 13.16 2.90 5.40
CA HIS A 155 14.14 3.73 4.69
C HIS A 155 15.36 2.96 4.15
N ASP A 156 15.55 1.70 4.55
CA ASP A 156 16.73 0.87 4.19
C ASP A 156 16.53 0.03 2.94
N ARG A 157 15.41 0.13 2.23
CA ARG A 157 15.06 -0.69 1.05
C ARG A 157 14.17 0.07 0.04
N GLY A 158 13.68 -0.63 -0.99
CA GLY A 158 12.75 -0.10 -2.00
C GLY A 158 13.41 0.57 -3.20
N ALA A 159 14.75 0.68 -3.22
CA ALA A 159 15.51 1.18 -4.37
C ALA A 159 16.89 0.54 -4.41
N ILE A 160 17.48 0.44 -5.59
CA ILE A 160 18.88 0.02 -5.79
C ILE A 160 19.73 1.28 -5.64
N ALA A 161 20.32 1.46 -4.46
CA ALA A 161 21.17 2.61 -4.15
C ALA A 161 22.16 2.28 -3.02
N PRO A 162 23.29 3.00 -2.92
CA PRO A 162 24.21 2.86 -1.82
C PRO A 162 23.53 3.00 -0.45
N GLY A 163 23.85 2.12 0.50
CA GLY A 163 23.25 2.10 1.84
C GLY A 163 21.89 1.40 1.94
N LYS A 164 21.31 0.95 0.82
CA LYS A 164 20.08 0.14 0.82
C LYS A 164 20.42 -1.36 0.92
N LYS A 165 19.48 -2.13 1.47
CA LYS A 165 19.56 -3.59 1.44
C LYS A 165 19.47 -4.10 0.01
N ALA A 166 20.28 -5.12 -0.29
CA ALA A 166 20.26 -5.81 -1.57
C ALA A 166 19.08 -6.83 -1.63
N ASP A 167 17.86 -6.34 -1.41
CA ASP A 167 16.62 -7.03 -1.68
C ASP A 167 16.17 -6.59 -3.08
N LEU A 168 16.39 -7.43 -4.08
CA LEU A 168 16.14 -7.06 -5.49
C LEU A 168 15.71 -8.25 -6.33
N ILE A 169 15.10 -7.98 -7.46
CA ILE A 169 14.71 -8.96 -8.46
C ILE A 169 15.45 -8.66 -9.78
N ILE A 170 15.70 -9.71 -10.57
CA ILE A 170 16.11 -9.59 -11.96
C ILE A 170 14.91 -9.97 -12.81
N LEU A 171 14.60 -9.13 -13.78
CA LEU A 171 13.55 -9.36 -14.77
C LEU A 171 14.19 -9.72 -16.11
N ASP A 172 13.66 -10.73 -16.79
CA ASP A 172 14.02 -11.04 -18.16
C ASP A 172 13.28 -10.12 -19.13
N ASP A 173 12.10 -9.65 -18.73
CA ASP A 173 11.23 -8.83 -19.54
C ASP A 173 10.38 -7.90 -18.67
N LEU A 174 10.36 -6.62 -19.04
CA LEU A 174 9.60 -5.58 -18.32
C LEU A 174 8.11 -5.60 -18.67
N GLU A 175 7.74 -5.92 -19.90
CA GLU A 175 6.34 -5.85 -20.36
C GLU A 175 5.49 -6.95 -19.71
N ASN A 176 6.06 -8.18 -19.59
CA ASN A 176 5.40 -9.28 -18.91
C ASN A 176 5.78 -9.40 -17.44
N PHE A 177 6.73 -8.57 -16.98
CA PHE A 177 7.26 -8.61 -15.62
C PHE A 177 7.73 -10.02 -15.22
N THR A 178 8.54 -10.64 -16.10
CA THR A 178 9.04 -12.01 -15.89
C THR A 178 10.22 -12.01 -14.96
N ILE A 179 10.04 -12.52 -13.74
CA ILE A 179 11.08 -12.59 -12.71
C ILE A 179 11.96 -13.82 -12.97
N SER A 180 13.27 -13.61 -13.19
CA SER A 180 14.24 -14.70 -13.38
C SER A 180 15.03 -15.01 -12.12
N LYS A 181 15.29 -14.01 -11.25
CA LYS A 181 16.00 -14.22 -9.99
C LYS A 181 15.49 -13.30 -8.91
N VAL A 182 15.50 -13.81 -7.67
CA VAL A 182 15.19 -13.03 -6.47
C VAL A 182 16.41 -13.03 -5.55
N TYR A 183 16.77 -11.87 -5.02
CA TYR A 183 17.84 -11.69 -4.05
C TYR A 183 17.28 -11.17 -2.75
N LYS A 184 17.72 -11.76 -1.65
CA LYS A 184 17.44 -11.31 -0.30
C LYS A 184 18.77 -11.07 0.45
N ASN A 185 18.99 -9.83 0.89
CA ASN A 185 20.26 -9.41 1.50
C ASN A 185 21.49 -9.81 0.64
N GLY A 186 21.39 -9.64 -0.69
CA GLY A 186 22.46 -9.96 -1.64
C GLY A 186 22.65 -11.45 -1.96
N LYS A 187 21.82 -12.33 -1.44
CA LYS A 187 21.86 -13.77 -1.73
C LYS A 187 20.68 -14.18 -2.59
N VAL A 188 20.93 -15.03 -3.60
CA VAL A 188 19.85 -15.65 -4.40
C VAL A 188 19.03 -16.57 -3.51
N ILE A 189 17.70 -16.54 -3.66
CA ILE A 189 16.74 -17.42 -2.97
C ILE A 189 15.91 -18.18 -3.98
#